data_50666ee9e4db7423319aeeee07fb517f
#
_entry.id   50666ee9e4db7423319aeeee07fb517f
#
_cell.length_a   1.000
_cell.length_b   1.000
_cell.length_c   1.000
_cell.angle_alpha   90.00
_cell.angle_beta   90.00
_cell.angle_gamma   90.00
#
_symmetry.space_group_name_H-M   'P 1'
#
loop_
_entity.id
_entity.type
_entity.pdbx_description
1 polymer ?
#
loop_
_entity_poly.entity_id
_entity_poly.type
_entity_poly.pdbx_seq_one_letter_code
_entity_poly.pdbx_strand_id
1 'polypeptide(L)'
;MGKEISVYSLADDVTDEQYQKYVKDIKGPFLESLPSVRKFELIRIKGAVTGESPYTYVGILHVDNLDEFYHRDVPSQQFQSFLKEVMPMIRQEGYHMMYGEEVY
;
A
#
# COMPACT_ATOMS: atom_id res chain seq x y z
N MET A 1 3.12 -15.56 9.31
CA MET A 1 2.41 -14.36 8.89
C MET A 1 3.36 -13.41 8.21
N GLY A 2 2.98 -12.86 7.09
CA GLY A 2 3.82 -11.97 6.33
C GLY A 2 3.29 -10.55 6.25
N LYS A 3 4.13 -9.67 5.75
CA LYS A 3 3.76 -8.28 5.51
C LYS A 3 4.28 -7.83 4.16
N GLU A 4 3.46 -7.05 3.46
CA GLU A 4 3.91 -6.29 2.30
C GLU A 4 4.04 -4.84 2.74
N ILE A 5 5.19 -4.24 2.44
CA ILE A 5 5.49 -2.88 2.84
C ILE A 5 5.75 -2.07 1.58
N SER A 6 4.99 -1.00 1.40
CA SER A 6 5.19 -0.07 0.29
C SER A 6 5.59 1.30 0.81
N VAL A 7 6.54 1.93 0.15
CA VAL A 7 6.99 3.29 0.45
C VAL A 7 6.90 4.11 -0.82
N TYR A 8 6.32 5.31 -0.72
CA TYR A 8 6.03 6.11 -1.90
C TYR A 8 5.64 7.54 -1.55
N SER A 9 5.59 8.37 -2.59
CA SER A 9 5.01 9.70 -2.53
C SER A 9 3.87 9.79 -3.55
N LEU A 10 3.03 10.81 -3.44
CA LEU A 10 1.91 11.01 -4.35
C LEU A 10 2.35 11.66 -5.65
N ALA A 11 1.58 11.42 -6.71
CA ALA A 11 1.73 12.16 -7.95
C ALA A 11 1.49 13.64 -7.70
N ASP A 12 2.08 14.51 -8.55
CA ASP A 12 2.08 15.94 -8.32
C ASP A 12 0.68 16.58 -8.30
N ASP A 13 -0.26 15.97 -9.02
CA ASP A 13 -1.64 16.46 -9.11
C ASP A 13 -2.58 15.86 -8.06
N VAL A 14 -2.06 15.11 -7.11
CA VAL A 14 -2.86 14.47 -6.06
C VAL A 14 -2.48 15.05 -4.70
N THR A 15 -3.47 15.58 -3.99
CA THR A 15 -3.26 16.11 -2.64
C THR A 15 -3.37 15.00 -1.59
N ASP A 16 -2.78 15.25 -0.41
CA ASP A 16 -2.94 14.35 0.74
C ASP A 16 -4.42 14.12 1.06
N GLU A 17 -5.20 15.20 1.04
CA GLU A 17 -6.63 15.13 1.36
C GLU A 17 -7.38 14.22 0.39
N GLN A 18 -7.13 14.36 -0.91
CA GLN A 18 -7.75 13.52 -1.93
C GLN A 18 -7.35 12.06 -1.75
N TYR A 19 -6.08 11.81 -1.52
CA TYR A 19 -5.58 10.44 -1.38
C TYR A 19 -6.10 9.77 -0.12
N GLN A 20 -6.09 10.48 1.00
CA GLN A 20 -6.56 9.92 2.27
C GLN A 20 -8.05 9.60 2.22
N LYS A 21 -8.84 10.43 1.52
CA LYS A 21 -10.25 10.12 1.29
C LYS A 21 -10.41 8.86 0.44
N TYR A 22 -9.64 8.74 -0.62
CA TYR A 22 -9.65 7.55 -1.48
C TYR A 22 -9.28 6.30 -0.67
N VAL A 23 -8.26 6.39 0.17
CA VAL A 23 -7.83 5.25 1.01
C VAL A 23 -8.94 4.85 1.97
N LYS A 24 -9.56 5.82 2.62
CA LYS A 24 -10.61 5.55 3.59
C LYS A 24 -11.85 4.93 2.93
N ASP A 25 -12.24 5.45 1.78
CA ASP A 25 -13.49 5.07 1.14
C ASP A 25 -13.36 3.82 0.24
N ILE A 26 -12.20 3.63 -0.38
CA ILE A 26 -12.02 2.61 -1.43
C ILE A 26 -10.86 1.68 -1.15
N LYS A 27 -9.63 2.20 -1.07
CA LYS A 27 -8.42 1.38 -1.01
C LYS A 27 -8.36 0.50 0.24
N GLY A 28 -8.60 1.08 1.41
CA GLY A 28 -8.57 0.34 2.66
C GLY A 28 -9.60 -0.77 2.70
N PRO A 29 -10.90 -0.45 2.49
CA PRO A 29 -11.94 -1.49 2.47
C PRO A 29 -11.69 -2.56 1.41
N PHE A 30 -11.21 -2.18 0.23
CA PHE A 30 -10.90 -3.17 -0.81
C PHE A 30 -9.81 -4.14 -0.37
N LEU A 31 -8.68 -3.61 0.10
CA LEU A 31 -7.56 -4.45 0.52
C LEU A 31 -7.94 -5.36 1.67
N GLU A 32 -8.71 -4.86 2.62
CA GLU A 32 -9.15 -5.65 3.77
C GLU A 32 -10.25 -6.66 3.43
N SER A 33 -10.84 -6.57 2.24
CA SER A 33 -11.79 -7.56 1.75
C SER A 33 -11.12 -8.78 1.11
N LEU A 34 -9.82 -8.71 0.83
CA LEU A 34 -9.11 -9.80 0.18
C LEU A 34 -8.94 -10.98 1.14
N PRO A 35 -9.11 -12.24 0.67
CA PRO A 35 -9.09 -13.40 1.55
C PRO A 35 -7.82 -13.56 2.39
N SER A 36 -6.66 -13.22 1.83
CA SER A 36 -5.38 -13.40 2.52
C SER A 36 -5.02 -12.23 3.43
N VAL A 37 -5.76 -11.12 3.36
CA VAL A 37 -5.39 -9.89 4.06
C VAL A 37 -6.13 -9.81 5.39
N ARG A 38 -5.39 -9.56 6.46
CA ARG A 38 -5.96 -9.38 7.80
C ARG A 38 -6.19 -7.93 8.13
N LYS A 39 -5.25 -7.06 7.70
CA LYS A 39 -5.28 -5.65 8.10
C LYS A 39 -4.46 -4.84 7.11
N PHE A 40 -4.89 -3.61 6.85
CA PHE A 40 -4.14 -2.62 6.10
C PHE A 40 -3.88 -1.41 6.97
N GLU A 41 -2.63 -0.93 6.97
CA GLU A 41 -2.25 0.30 7.66
C GLU A 41 -1.59 1.25 6.67
N LEU A 42 -1.90 2.53 6.80
CA LEU A 42 -1.24 3.58 6.02
C LEU A 42 -0.72 4.64 6.97
N ILE A 43 0.56 4.96 6.84
CA ILE A 43 1.22 5.96 7.67
C ILE A 43 1.64 7.12 6.80
N ARG A 44 1.22 8.33 7.16
CA ARG A 44 1.72 9.56 6.54
C ARG A 44 2.99 9.96 7.28
N ILE A 45 4.11 9.96 6.58
CA ILE A 45 5.39 10.37 7.17
C ILE A 45 5.39 11.88 7.38
N LYS A 46 5.67 12.32 8.59
CA LYS A 46 5.72 13.75 8.93
C LYS A 46 7.13 14.31 8.83
N GLY A 47 8.14 13.47 8.95
CA GLY A 47 9.52 13.87 8.91
C GLY A 47 10.40 12.69 9.24
N ALA A 48 11.70 12.92 9.31
CA ALA A 48 12.69 11.91 9.67
C ALA A 48 13.42 12.36 10.93
N VAL A 49 13.75 11.39 11.78
CA VAL A 49 14.56 11.67 12.97
C VAL A 49 15.97 12.06 12.56
N THR A 50 16.46 11.44 11.49
CA THR A 50 17.77 11.76 10.92
C THR A 50 17.61 12.01 9.43
N GLY A 51 18.15 13.14 8.93
CA GLY A 51 18.08 13.49 7.52
C GLY A 51 16.65 13.80 7.06
N GLU A 52 16.39 13.56 5.80
CA GLU A 52 15.07 13.77 5.17
C GLU A 52 14.49 12.44 4.68
N SER A 53 13.18 12.31 4.78
CA SER A 53 12.51 11.14 4.23
C SER A 53 12.36 11.29 2.72
N PRO A 54 12.77 10.30 1.92
CA PRO A 54 12.60 10.35 0.47
C PRO A 54 11.17 10.04 0.01
N TYR A 55 10.29 9.67 0.92
CA TYR A 55 8.90 9.34 0.62
C TYR A 55 7.98 9.86 1.71
N THR A 56 6.69 9.98 1.38
CA THR A 56 5.71 10.58 2.28
C THR A 56 4.71 9.58 2.87
N TYR A 57 4.61 8.37 2.31
CA TYR A 57 3.69 7.34 2.79
C TYR A 57 4.37 5.99 2.96
N VAL A 58 3.92 5.27 3.97
CA VAL A 58 4.27 3.86 4.18
C VAL A 58 2.97 3.08 4.31
N GLY A 59 2.76 2.12 3.42
CA GLY A 59 1.64 1.19 3.50
C GLY A 59 2.12 -0.13 4.07
N ILE A 60 1.35 -0.73 4.97
CA ILE A 60 1.67 -2.03 5.55
C ILE A 60 0.44 -2.92 5.40
N LEU A 61 0.61 -4.01 4.68
CA LEU A 61 -0.44 -5.00 4.47
C LEU A 61 -0.08 -6.25 5.26
N HIS A 62 -0.92 -6.59 6.24
CA HIS A 62 -0.75 -7.80 7.05
C HIS A 62 -1.43 -8.95 6.33
N VAL A 63 -0.65 -9.97 5.98
CA VAL A 63 -1.09 -11.07 5.12
C VAL A 63 -0.88 -12.40 5.85
N ASP A 64 -1.92 -13.24 5.87
CA ASP A 64 -1.84 -14.55 6.51
C ASP A 64 -0.90 -15.48 5.77
N ASN A 65 -0.96 -15.47 4.44
CA ASN A 65 -0.16 -16.33 3.58
C ASN A 65 0.27 -15.55 2.34
N LEU A 66 1.56 -15.21 2.26
CA LEU A 66 2.10 -14.43 1.15
C LEU A 66 1.96 -15.16 -0.18
N ASP A 67 2.17 -16.48 -0.20
CA ASP A 67 2.05 -17.24 -1.45
C ASP A 67 0.63 -17.19 -2.00
N GLU A 68 -0.38 -17.37 -1.17
CA GLU A 68 -1.78 -17.25 -1.59
C GLU A 68 -2.11 -15.84 -2.04
N PHE A 69 -1.58 -14.83 -1.34
CA PHE A 69 -1.79 -13.44 -1.70
C PHE A 69 -1.26 -13.18 -3.11
N TYR A 70 0.00 -13.53 -3.38
CA TYR A 70 0.63 -13.25 -4.67
C TYR A 70 0.14 -14.15 -5.80
N HIS A 71 -0.31 -15.37 -5.52
CA HIS A 71 -0.74 -16.31 -6.56
C HIS A 71 -2.26 -16.35 -6.78
N ARG A 72 -3.05 -15.88 -5.82
CA ARG A 72 -4.51 -15.88 -5.92
C ARG A 72 -5.09 -14.47 -5.90
N ASP A 73 -4.77 -13.67 -4.86
CA ASP A 73 -5.41 -12.37 -4.67
C ASP A 73 -4.93 -11.33 -5.68
N VAL A 74 -3.60 -11.22 -5.86
CA VAL A 74 -3.00 -10.23 -6.76
C VAL A 74 -3.39 -10.45 -8.23
N PRO A 75 -3.37 -11.69 -8.77
CA PRO A 75 -3.77 -11.90 -10.17
C PRO A 75 -5.26 -11.76 -10.43
N SER A 76 -6.09 -11.63 -9.40
CA SER A 76 -7.54 -11.51 -9.59
C SER A 76 -7.88 -10.28 -10.43
N GLN A 77 -9.00 -10.36 -11.15
CA GLN A 77 -9.45 -9.24 -11.97
C GLN A 77 -9.73 -8.00 -11.12
N GLN A 78 -10.29 -8.20 -9.94
CA GLN A 78 -10.59 -7.11 -9.02
C GLN A 78 -9.32 -6.38 -8.59
N PHE A 79 -8.26 -7.12 -8.26
CA PHE A 79 -7.01 -6.52 -7.85
C PHE A 79 -6.35 -5.78 -9.02
N GLN A 80 -6.36 -6.36 -10.21
CA GLN A 80 -5.78 -5.73 -11.40
C GLN A 80 -6.53 -4.45 -11.77
N SER A 81 -7.85 -4.43 -11.63
CA SER A 81 -8.65 -3.21 -11.82
C SER A 81 -8.32 -2.15 -10.79
N PHE A 82 -8.14 -2.56 -9.54
CA PHE A 82 -7.73 -1.66 -8.47
C PHE A 82 -6.36 -1.03 -8.75
N LEU A 83 -5.39 -1.81 -9.22
CA LEU A 83 -4.07 -1.28 -9.57
C LEU A 83 -4.15 -0.21 -10.65
N LYS A 84 -4.98 -0.41 -11.67
CA LYS A 84 -5.16 0.60 -12.72
C LYS A 84 -5.73 1.92 -12.18
N GLU A 85 -6.52 1.84 -11.12
CA GLU A 85 -7.10 3.03 -10.51
C GLU A 85 -6.12 3.73 -9.57
N VAL A 86 -5.38 2.99 -8.75
CA VAL A 86 -4.54 3.57 -7.70
C VAL A 86 -3.17 4.03 -8.20
N MET A 87 -2.57 3.30 -9.14
CA MET A 87 -1.20 3.59 -9.56
C MET A 87 -1.01 5.00 -10.14
N PRO A 88 -1.97 5.57 -10.90
CA PRO A 88 -1.82 6.96 -11.36
C PRO A 88 -1.76 8.01 -10.24
N MET A 89 -2.21 7.67 -9.04
CA MET A 89 -2.16 8.58 -7.88
C MET A 89 -0.79 8.58 -7.20
N ILE A 90 0.09 7.65 -7.57
CA ILE A 90 1.36 7.42 -6.90
C ILE A 90 2.51 7.80 -7.84
N ARG A 91 3.48 8.54 -7.30
CA ARG A 91 4.70 8.86 -8.06
C ARG A 91 5.51 7.58 -8.22
N GLN A 92 5.86 7.25 -9.46
CA GLN A 92 6.61 6.02 -9.75
C GLN A 92 8.07 6.11 -9.28
N GLU A 93 8.66 7.30 -9.32
CA GLU A 93 10.01 7.50 -8.79
C GLU A 93 9.98 7.35 -7.27
N GLY A 94 10.88 6.53 -6.75
CA GLY A 94 10.96 6.27 -5.32
C GLY A 94 9.89 5.32 -4.79
N TYR A 95 9.06 4.76 -5.66
CA TYR A 95 8.08 3.74 -5.26
C TYR A 95 8.79 2.40 -5.08
N HIS A 96 8.72 1.86 -3.87
CA HIS A 96 9.26 0.53 -3.57
C HIS A 96 8.22 -0.30 -2.85
N MET A 97 8.10 -1.54 -3.28
CA MET A 97 7.22 -2.52 -2.64
C MET A 97 8.06 -3.72 -2.26
N MET A 98 8.01 -4.08 -0.98
CA MET A 98 8.81 -5.14 -0.41
C MET A 98 7.91 -6.08 0.39
N TYR A 99 8.34 -7.29 0.60
CA TYR A 99 7.61 -8.20 1.46
C TYR A 99 8.57 -8.96 2.36
N GLY A 100 8.08 -9.37 3.50
CA GLY A 100 8.88 -10.10 4.48
C GLY A 100 8.00 -10.75 5.52
N GLU A 101 8.63 -11.40 6.46
CA GLU A 101 7.96 -12.07 7.56
C GLU A 101 8.34 -11.43 8.89
N GLU A 102 7.41 -11.48 9.82
CA GLU A 102 7.68 -11.00 11.17
C GLU A 102 8.76 -11.85 11.82
N VAL A 103 9.74 -11.19 12.45
CA VAL A 103 10.79 -11.86 13.20
C VAL A 103 10.69 -11.58 14.71
N TYR A 104 9.76 -10.73 15.09
CA TYR A 104 9.53 -10.38 16.49
C TYR A 104 8.07 -10.10 16.75
#